data_0ae52e2886b395c099ad2d10a22caaa5
#
_entry.id   0ae52e2886b395c099ad2d10a22caaa5
#
_cell.length_a   1.000
_cell.length_b   1.000
_cell.length_c   1.000
_cell.angle_alpha   90.00
_cell.angle_beta   90.00
_cell.angle_gamma   90.00
#
_symmetry.space_group_name_H-M   'P 1'
#
loop_
_entity.id
_entity.type
_entity.pdbx_description
1 polymer ?
#
loop_
_entity_poly.entity_id
_entity_poly.type
_entity_poly.pdbx_seq_one_letter_code
_entity_poly.pdbx_strand_id
1 'polypeptide(L)'
;MIKVLDPGLYSTIQDNGRYGYRNIGVPYSGFMDKESANIANKILGNDINESLLEITLMGPTLLFNNNYTLSITGGDFNPTINDKKIELYKPIDVKLGDILKINQTSNAARCYLAFSGGIASEKYLGSKSSLKNITSTYFLKKGDEIKVSNNNKLNFVVNHKLKLTTSSFLNVFSGPEFSILKKDSIYNLFNKEFTIGINNRMAYNLTEQIQTKSKSIISSPVLPGTVQLTPSGNIIILHRDCQTTGGYSRILQLNEKSLNNLSQLKNFDKIKFKLIK
;
A
#
# COMPACT_ATOMS: atom_id res chain seq x y z
N MET A 1 -21.42 14.03 -4.65
CA MET A 1 -21.00 12.61 -4.81
C MET A 1 -20.14 12.48 -6.04
N ILE A 2 -19.27 11.49 -6.10
CA ILE A 2 -18.36 11.23 -7.22
C ILE A 2 -18.75 9.86 -7.78
N LYS A 3 -19.09 9.79 -9.07
CA LYS A 3 -19.54 8.55 -9.71
C LYS A 3 -18.35 7.82 -10.34
N VAL A 4 -18.25 6.51 -10.07
CA VAL A 4 -17.25 5.64 -10.67
C VAL A 4 -17.72 5.19 -12.06
N LEU A 5 -17.12 5.74 -13.12
CA LEU A 5 -17.41 5.34 -14.51
C LEU A 5 -16.66 4.05 -14.89
N ASP A 6 -15.42 3.91 -14.41
CA ASP A 6 -14.58 2.73 -14.52
C ASP A 6 -13.79 2.59 -13.21
N PRO A 7 -13.72 1.41 -12.56
CA PRO A 7 -13.03 1.23 -11.29
C PRO A 7 -11.50 1.10 -11.41
N GLY A 8 -10.98 0.95 -12.62
CA GLY A 8 -9.60 0.53 -12.85
C GLY A 8 -9.37 -0.93 -12.49
N LEU A 9 -8.11 -1.31 -12.30
CA LEU A 9 -7.75 -2.69 -11.99
C LEU A 9 -8.07 -3.04 -10.52
N TYR A 10 -7.63 -2.21 -9.58
CA TYR A 10 -7.86 -2.44 -8.16
C TYR A 10 -7.75 -1.12 -7.38
N SER A 11 -8.89 -0.57 -7.00
CA SER A 11 -9.02 0.68 -6.25
C SER A 11 -9.82 0.43 -4.96
N THR A 12 -9.24 0.79 -3.82
CA THR A 12 -9.81 0.53 -2.49
C THR A 12 -9.81 1.78 -1.63
N ILE A 13 -10.79 1.92 -0.74
CA ILE A 13 -10.75 2.95 0.30
C ILE A 13 -9.84 2.44 1.41
N GLN A 14 -8.85 3.24 1.78
CA GLN A 14 -7.92 2.91 2.86
C GLN A 14 -7.74 4.12 3.78
N ASP A 15 -7.48 3.88 5.05
CA ASP A 15 -7.04 4.84 6.06
C ASP A 15 -5.74 4.37 6.71
N ASN A 16 -5.36 4.86 7.88
CA ASN A 16 -4.12 4.45 8.55
C ASN A 16 -4.16 3.01 9.11
N GLY A 17 -5.30 2.33 9.05
CA GLY A 17 -5.46 0.92 9.43
C GLY A 17 -6.24 0.69 10.72
N ARG A 18 -6.45 -0.57 11.01
CA ARG A 18 -7.33 -1.13 12.07
C ARG A 18 -6.49 -1.72 13.19
N TYR A 19 -6.45 -1.05 14.33
CA TYR A 19 -5.62 -1.46 15.46
C TYR A 19 -6.46 -2.04 16.62
N GLY A 20 -5.85 -2.94 17.43
CA GLY A 20 -6.47 -3.51 18.62
C GLY A 20 -7.23 -4.83 18.40
N TYR A 21 -7.29 -5.36 17.18
CA TYR A 21 -8.13 -6.52 16.84
C TYR A 21 -7.34 -7.74 16.36
N ARG A 22 -6.02 -7.73 16.47
CA ARG A 22 -5.19 -8.86 16.02
C ARG A 22 -5.38 -10.11 16.88
N ASN A 23 -5.74 -9.97 18.14
CA ASN A 23 -6.06 -11.06 19.05
C ASN A 23 -7.28 -11.89 18.60
N ILE A 24 -8.17 -11.33 17.80
CA ILE A 24 -9.31 -12.03 17.18
C ILE A 24 -9.08 -12.33 15.69
N GLY A 25 -7.82 -12.27 15.22
CA GLY A 25 -7.45 -12.66 13.85
C GLY A 25 -7.61 -11.58 12.78
N VAL A 26 -7.94 -10.33 13.14
CA VAL A 26 -8.16 -9.24 12.18
C VAL A 26 -6.84 -8.49 11.91
N PRO A 27 -6.38 -8.41 10.64
CA PRO A 27 -5.16 -7.70 10.28
C PRO A 27 -5.30 -6.17 10.39
N TYR A 28 -4.15 -5.48 10.39
CA TYR A 28 -4.14 -4.01 10.44
C TYR A 28 -4.78 -3.36 9.22
N SER A 29 -4.56 -3.90 8.02
CA SER A 29 -4.94 -3.24 6.77
C SER A 29 -4.32 -1.84 6.64
N GLY A 30 -5.05 -0.91 6.03
CA GLY A 30 -4.59 0.47 5.85
C GLY A 30 -3.70 0.66 4.65
N PHE A 31 -3.15 1.87 4.54
CA PHE A 31 -2.26 2.24 3.44
C PHE A 31 -1.10 1.26 3.28
N MET A 32 -0.89 0.78 2.05
CA MET A 32 0.30 -0.03 1.73
C MET A 32 1.56 0.83 1.85
N ASP A 33 1.57 2.02 1.22
CA ASP A 33 2.60 3.06 1.36
C ASP A 33 2.03 4.22 2.19
N LYS A 34 2.30 4.19 3.49
CA LYS A 34 1.83 5.22 4.42
C LYS A 34 2.45 6.59 4.14
N GLU A 35 3.67 6.63 3.62
CA GLU A 35 4.35 7.90 3.36
C GLU A 35 3.65 8.67 2.24
N SER A 36 3.39 8.01 1.10
CA SER A 36 2.67 8.63 -0.02
C SER A 36 1.24 9.01 0.37
N ALA A 37 0.50 8.15 1.07
CA ALA A 37 -0.86 8.44 1.52
C ALA A 37 -0.92 9.64 2.48
N ASN A 38 0.00 9.69 3.45
CA ASN A 38 0.10 10.80 4.40
C ASN A 38 0.44 12.13 3.71
N ILE A 39 1.30 12.10 2.68
CA ILE A 39 1.60 13.28 1.86
C ILE A 39 0.34 13.77 1.15
N ALA A 40 -0.47 12.87 0.56
CA ALA A 40 -1.72 13.23 -0.10
C ALA A 40 -2.67 13.97 0.85
N ASN A 41 -2.86 13.44 2.06
CA ASN A 41 -3.69 14.07 3.08
C ASN A 41 -3.11 15.42 3.56
N LYS A 42 -1.80 15.49 3.81
CA LYS A 42 -1.13 16.74 4.24
C LYS A 42 -1.24 17.87 3.22
N ILE A 43 -1.14 17.58 1.92
CA ILE A 43 -1.31 18.57 0.85
C ILE A 43 -2.67 19.26 0.94
N LEU A 44 -3.70 18.53 1.35
CA LEU A 44 -5.08 19.04 1.48
C LEU A 44 -5.41 19.58 2.88
N GLY A 45 -4.45 19.53 3.83
CA GLY A 45 -4.70 19.88 5.23
C GLY A 45 -5.61 18.91 5.97
N ASN A 46 -5.82 17.70 5.44
CA ASN A 46 -6.55 16.65 6.11
C ASN A 46 -5.75 16.09 7.30
N ASP A 47 -6.46 15.47 8.26
CA ASP A 47 -5.80 14.58 9.22
C ASP A 47 -5.10 13.44 8.46
N ILE A 48 -3.92 13.03 8.94
CA ILE A 48 -3.14 11.94 8.32
C ILE A 48 -3.85 10.58 8.35
N ASN A 49 -4.84 10.43 9.21
CA ASN A 49 -5.66 9.24 9.32
C ASN A 49 -6.90 9.26 8.42
N GLU A 50 -7.14 10.37 7.68
CA GLU A 50 -8.29 10.42 6.78
C GLU A 50 -8.17 9.41 5.65
N SER A 51 -9.32 8.82 5.32
CA SER A 51 -9.40 7.83 4.26
C SER A 51 -9.31 8.45 2.87
N LEU A 52 -8.66 7.73 1.99
CA LEU A 52 -8.45 8.07 0.59
C LEU A 52 -8.54 6.83 -0.30
N LEU A 53 -8.42 6.99 -1.61
CA LEU A 53 -8.32 5.86 -2.53
C LEU A 53 -6.87 5.43 -2.71
N GLU A 54 -6.59 4.17 -2.39
CA GLU A 54 -5.38 3.47 -2.80
C GLU A 54 -5.64 2.76 -4.12
N ILE A 55 -4.83 3.06 -5.13
CA ILE A 55 -5.01 2.64 -6.52
C ILE A 55 -3.80 1.81 -6.94
N THR A 56 -4.04 0.64 -7.51
CA THR A 56 -2.97 -0.31 -7.91
C THR A 56 -2.95 -0.52 -9.42
N LEU A 57 -1.80 -0.28 -10.04
CA LEU A 57 -1.40 -0.51 -11.43
C LEU A 57 -2.20 0.27 -12.51
N MET A 58 -3.51 0.33 -12.44
CA MET A 58 -4.39 1.08 -13.32
C MET A 58 -5.55 1.65 -12.52
N GLY A 59 -5.78 2.94 -12.63
CA GLY A 59 -6.72 3.65 -11.80
C GLY A 59 -8.11 3.84 -12.41
N PRO A 60 -9.02 4.42 -11.61
CA PRO A 60 -10.40 4.63 -11.99
C PRO A 60 -10.59 5.84 -12.93
N THR A 61 -11.75 5.85 -13.59
CA THR A 61 -12.33 7.04 -14.23
C THR A 61 -13.50 7.52 -13.36
N LEU A 62 -13.42 8.77 -12.91
CA LEU A 62 -14.35 9.37 -11.95
C LEU A 62 -15.04 10.59 -12.55
N LEU A 63 -16.38 10.66 -12.44
CA LEU A 63 -17.18 11.82 -12.81
C LEU A 63 -17.56 12.60 -11.54
N PHE A 64 -17.30 13.90 -11.52
CA PHE A 64 -17.59 14.78 -10.39
C PHE A 64 -18.97 15.39 -10.49
N ASN A 65 -19.85 15.13 -9.51
CA ASN A 65 -21.17 15.70 -9.41
C ASN A 65 -21.23 16.94 -8.47
N ASN A 66 -20.07 17.48 -8.15
CA ASN A 66 -19.88 18.72 -7.37
C ASN A 66 -18.44 19.20 -7.54
N ASN A 67 -18.13 20.39 -7.01
CA ASN A 67 -16.76 20.89 -6.93
C ASN A 67 -16.03 20.25 -5.77
N TYR A 68 -14.78 19.82 -5.99
CA TYR A 68 -13.91 19.24 -4.97
C TYR A 68 -12.48 19.74 -5.15
N THR A 69 -11.70 19.67 -4.07
CA THR A 69 -10.25 19.78 -4.14
C THR A 69 -9.66 18.42 -3.79
N LEU A 70 -8.73 17.95 -4.60
CA LEU A 70 -8.08 16.64 -4.46
C LEU A 70 -6.56 16.76 -4.56
N SER A 71 -5.85 15.70 -4.18
CA SER A 71 -4.42 15.54 -4.40
C SER A 71 -4.12 14.11 -4.84
N ILE A 72 -3.08 13.93 -5.67
CA ILE A 72 -2.59 12.63 -6.11
C ILE A 72 -1.11 12.52 -5.78
N THR A 73 -0.71 11.41 -5.15
CA THR A 73 0.68 11.13 -4.75
C THR A 73 1.06 9.67 -5.04
N GLY A 74 2.30 9.28 -4.76
CA GLY A 74 2.81 7.94 -5.08
C GLY A 74 3.31 7.86 -6.52
N GLY A 75 3.05 6.74 -7.19
CA GLY A 75 3.47 6.51 -8.57
C GLY A 75 2.81 7.44 -9.57
N ASP A 76 3.49 7.69 -10.69
CA ASP A 76 2.91 8.44 -11.81
C ASP A 76 2.01 7.50 -12.65
N PHE A 77 0.73 7.79 -12.61
CA PHE A 77 -0.32 7.11 -13.35
C PHE A 77 -0.85 7.96 -14.51
N ASN A 78 -0.09 8.99 -14.93
CA ASN A 78 -0.46 9.90 -16.01
C ASN A 78 -1.91 10.39 -15.91
N PRO A 79 -2.32 10.98 -14.76
CA PRO A 79 -3.70 11.38 -14.57
C PRO A 79 -4.07 12.57 -15.46
N THR A 80 -5.34 12.57 -15.91
CA THR A 80 -5.91 13.66 -16.71
C THR A 80 -7.25 14.10 -16.16
N ILE A 81 -7.58 15.39 -16.32
CA ILE A 81 -8.91 15.93 -16.13
C ILE A 81 -9.39 16.44 -17.50
N ASN A 82 -10.51 15.91 -17.99
CA ASN A 82 -11.05 16.24 -19.32
C ASN A 82 -9.95 16.13 -20.39
N ASP A 83 -9.22 15.01 -20.38
CA ASP A 83 -8.10 14.66 -21.26
C ASP A 83 -6.86 15.57 -21.16
N LYS A 84 -6.86 16.57 -20.25
CA LYS A 84 -5.69 17.41 -19.99
C LYS A 84 -4.87 16.83 -18.86
N LYS A 85 -3.56 16.64 -19.10
CA LYS A 85 -2.62 16.14 -18.07
C LYS A 85 -2.57 17.07 -16.86
N ILE A 86 -2.58 16.48 -15.67
CA ILE A 86 -2.45 17.21 -14.39
C ILE A 86 -1.16 16.81 -13.68
N GLU A 87 -0.69 17.67 -12.80
CA GLU A 87 0.52 17.42 -12.01
C GLU A 87 0.18 16.78 -10.68
N LEU A 88 1.07 15.90 -10.24
CA LEU A 88 1.01 15.23 -8.92
C LEU A 88 1.54 16.15 -7.81
N TYR A 89 1.30 15.74 -6.55
CA TYR A 89 1.85 16.36 -5.33
C TYR A 89 1.46 17.81 -5.10
N LYS A 90 0.29 18.23 -5.60
CA LYS A 90 -0.28 19.55 -5.36
C LYS A 90 -1.81 19.49 -5.21
N PRO A 91 -2.45 20.52 -4.62
CA PRO A 91 -3.90 20.63 -4.64
C PRO A 91 -4.39 20.84 -6.07
N ILE A 92 -5.48 20.18 -6.42
CA ILE A 92 -6.12 20.24 -7.75
C ILE A 92 -7.60 20.47 -7.54
N ASP A 93 -8.12 21.58 -8.06
CA ASP A 93 -9.54 21.86 -8.03
C ASP A 93 -10.24 21.22 -9.23
N VAL A 94 -11.35 20.52 -8.98
CA VAL A 94 -12.25 19.96 -9.99
C VAL A 94 -13.63 20.54 -9.84
N LYS A 95 -14.33 20.65 -10.95
CA LYS A 95 -15.67 21.26 -11.03
C LYS A 95 -16.73 20.19 -11.31
N LEU A 96 -17.97 20.56 -11.07
CA LEU A 96 -19.13 19.78 -11.49
C LEU A 96 -19.01 19.44 -13.00
N GLY A 97 -19.14 18.18 -13.34
CA GLY A 97 -19.06 17.65 -14.70
C GLY A 97 -17.65 17.25 -15.16
N ASP A 98 -16.60 17.59 -14.41
CA ASP A 98 -15.25 17.16 -14.74
C ASP A 98 -15.10 15.63 -14.64
N ILE A 99 -14.25 15.08 -15.51
CA ILE A 99 -13.89 13.66 -15.54
C ILE A 99 -12.40 13.52 -15.24
N LEU A 100 -12.08 12.94 -14.08
CA LEU A 100 -10.71 12.51 -13.74
C LEU A 100 -10.50 11.10 -14.25
N LYS A 101 -9.45 10.90 -15.03
CA LYS A 101 -8.98 9.59 -15.45
C LYS A 101 -7.59 9.34 -14.89
N ILE A 102 -7.43 8.26 -14.14
CA ILE A 102 -6.16 7.78 -13.64
C ILE A 102 -5.78 6.58 -14.50
N ASN A 103 -4.72 6.71 -15.29
CA ASN A 103 -4.35 5.73 -16.30
C ASN A 103 -3.52 4.59 -15.70
N GLN A 104 -2.82 3.86 -16.56
CA GLN A 104 -1.88 2.83 -16.15
C GLN A 104 -0.60 3.49 -15.62
N THR A 105 -0.01 2.86 -14.61
CA THR A 105 1.25 3.34 -14.02
C THR A 105 2.42 3.26 -14.98
N SER A 106 3.31 4.26 -14.91
CA SER A 106 4.57 4.26 -15.66
C SER A 106 5.75 3.75 -14.81
N ASN A 107 5.77 3.97 -13.50
CA ASN A 107 7.00 3.79 -12.70
C ASN A 107 6.84 3.03 -11.38
N ALA A 108 5.66 2.95 -10.80
CA ALA A 108 5.45 2.34 -9.47
C ALA A 108 4.11 1.63 -9.39
N ALA A 109 3.90 0.78 -8.38
CA ALA A 109 2.71 -0.05 -8.30
C ALA A 109 1.47 0.70 -7.81
N ARG A 110 1.62 1.77 -7.00
CA ARG A 110 0.49 2.42 -6.32
C ARG A 110 0.52 3.93 -6.39
N CYS A 111 -0.66 4.53 -6.55
CA CYS A 111 -0.90 5.94 -6.27
C CYS A 111 -2.06 6.11 -5.28
N TYR A 112 -2.15 7.30 -4.71
CA TYR A 112 -3.09 7.66 -3.65
C TYR A 112 -3.84 8.91 -4.05
N LEU A 113 -5.18 8.83 -4.07
CA LEU A 113 -6.06 9.94 -4.39
C LEU A 113 -6.81 10.36 -3.12
N ALA A 114 -6.47 11.51 -2.58
CA ALA A 114 -7.15 12.12 -1.45
C ALA A 114 -8.11 13.21 -1.90
N PHE A 115 -9.17 13.42 -1.12
CA PHE A 115 -10.11 14.52 -1.26
C PHE A 115 -10.07 15.40 0.00
N SER A 116 -10.26 16.70 -0.16
CA SER A 116 -10.38 17.62 0.98
C SER A 116 -11.56 17.18 1.87
N GLY A 117 -11.28 16.93 3.16
CA GLY A 117 -12.22 16.36 4.13
C GLY A 117 -12.29 14.83 4.17
N GLY A 118 -11.58 14.11 3.28
CA GLY A 118 -11.55 12.66 3.27
C GLY A 118 -12.78 12.00 2.68
N ILE A 119 -12.78 10.67 2.58
CA ILE A 119 -13.88 9.86 2.06
C ILE A 119 -14.85 9.51 3.21
N ALA A 120 -16.15 9.79 3.03
CA ALA A 120 -17.19 9.33 3.93
C ALA A 120 -17.52 7.85 3.66
N SER A 121 -16.93 6.98 4.45
CA SER A 121 -17.16 5.54 4.42
C SER A 121 -17.47 5.02 5.82
N GLU A 122 -18.16 3.89 5.87
CA GLU A 122 -18.48 3.22 7.13
C GLU A 122 -17.20 2.72 7.82
N LYS A 123 -17.17 2.84 9.15
CA LYS A 123 -16.07 2.32 9.97
C LYS A 123 -16.40 0.92 10.47
N TYR A 124 -15.51 -0.03 10.20
CA TYR A 124 -15.54 -1.37 10.75
C TYR A 124 -14.36 -1.55 11.70
N LEU A 125 -14.66 -1.85 12.96
CA LEU A 125 -13.63 -1.99 14.00
C LEU A 125 -12.69 -0.76 14.04
N GLY A 126 -13.27 0.43 14.02
CA GLY A 126 -12.56 1.70 14.14
C GLY A 126 -11.85 2.22 12.87
N SER A 127 -11.88 1.50 11.75
CA SER A 127 -11.19 1.87 10.49
C SER A 127 -12.14 1.85 9.29
N LYS A 128 -11.91 2.75 8.33
CA LYS A 128 -12.56 2.80 7.03
C LYS A 128 -11.86 1.94 5.98
N SER A 129 -10.72 1.32 6.32
CA SER A 129 -9.93 0.49 5.38
C SER A 129 -10.72 -0.71 4.89
N SER A 130 -10.84 -0.80 3.58
CA SER A 130 -11.43 -1.96 2.89
C SER A 130 -10.64 -3.24 3.19
N LEU A 131 -11.34 -4.27 3.60
CA LEU A 131 -10.77 -5.59 3.87
C LEU A 131 -11.81 -6.67 3.51
N LYS A 132 -11.39 -7.67 2.73
CA LYS A 132 -12.25 -8.79 2.34
C LYS A 132 -12.80 -9.51 3.58
N ASN A 133 -14.10 -9.83 3.57
CA ASN A 133 -14.84 -10.50 4.64
C ASN A 133 -15.04 -9.68 5.94
N ILE A 134 -14.58 -8.43 5.97
CA ILE A 134 -14.78 -7.52 7.13
C ILE A 134 -15.65 -6.33 6.70
N THR A 135 -15.36 -5.72 5.54
CA THR A 135 -16.10 -4.54 5.06
C THR A 135 -17.12 -4.91 4.00
N SER A 136 -18.22 -4.17 3.93
CA SER A 136 -19.26 -4.36 2.93
C SER A 136 -18.75 -4.11 1.50
N THR A 137 -17.87 -3.12 1.33
CA THR A 137 -17.20 -2.81 0.06
C THR A 137 -15.72 -3.16 0.17
N TYR A 138 -15.26 -4.03 -0.71
CA TYR A 138 -13.87 -4.47 -0.73
C TYR A 138 -13.01 -3.69 -1.74
N PHE A 139 -13.57 -3.34 -2.89
CA PHE A 139 -12.95 -2.52 -3.93
C PHE A 139 -14.04 -1.81 -4.74
N LEU A 140 -13.69 -0.74 -5.43
CA LEU A 140 -14.62 0.01 -6.26
C LEU A 140 -15.14 -0.81 -7.42
N LYS A 141 -16.41 -0.59 -7.77
CA LYS A 141 -17.08 -1.17 -8.94
C LYS A 141 -17.63 -0.05 -9.82
N LYS A 142 -17.84 -0.36 -11.09
CA LYS A 142 -18.53 0.56 -12.01
C LYS A 142 -19.93 0.87 -11.48
N GLY A 143 -20.24 2.15 -11.44
CA GLY A 143 -21.52 2.68 -10.92
C GLY A 143 -21.53 3.01 -9.44
N ASP A 144 -20.48 2.65 -8.68
CA ASP A 144 -20.37 3.06 -7.27
C ASP A 144 -20.32 4.58 -7.13
N GLU A 145 -20.74 5.06 -5.98
CA GLU A 145 -20.70 6.46 -5.61
C GLU A 145 -19.79 6.69 -4.40
N ILE A 146 -18.80 7.56 -4.56
CA ILE A 146 -17.90 7.98 -3.49
C ILE A 146 -18.44 9.26 -2.87
N LYS A 147 -18.66 9.23 -1.56
CA LYS A 147 -19.05 10.41 -0.77
C LYS A 147 -17.80 11.01 -0.12
N VAL A 148 -17.64 12.33 -0.23
CA VAL A 148 -16.61 13.09 0.48
C VAL A 148 -17.21 13.65 1.76
N SER A 149 -16.47 13.59 2.88
CA SER A 149 -17.02 13.91 4.22
C SER A 149 -17.32 15.40 4.40
N ASN A 150 -16.31 16.24 4.29
CA ASN A 150 -16.45 17.71 4.38
C ASN A 150 -15.57 18.34 3.31
N ASN A 151 -16.17 19.15 2.44
CA ASN A 151 -15.45 19.84 1.38
C ASN A 151 -15.07 21.29 1.80
N ASN A 152 -14.72 21.48 3.05
CA ASN A 152 -14.24 22.79 3.51
C ASN A 152 -12.81 22.99 3.00
N LYS A 153 -12.55 24.14 2.36
CA LYS A 153 -11.19 24.54 1.98
C LYS A 153 -10.35 24.65 3.25
N LEU A 154 -9.52 23.66 3.50
CA LEU A 154 -8.52 23.67 4.55
C LEU A 154 -7.28 24.43 4.08
N ASN A 155 -6.44 24.87 5.00
CA ASN A 155 -5.17 25.53 4.64
C ASN A 155 -4.24 24.50 3.98
N PHE A 156 -4.06 24.62 2.67
CA PHE A 156 -3.21 23.72 1.91
C PHE A 156 -1.73 23.93 2.24
N VAL A 157 -1.03 22.84 2.47
CA VAL A 157 0.44 22.86 2.64
C VAL A 157 1.08 22.43 1.31
N VAL A 158 1.61 23.41 0.60
CA VAL A 158 2.31 23.15 -0.67
C VAL A 158 3.80 23.02 -0.41
N ASN A 159 4.32 21.79 -0.48
CA ASN A 159 5.76 21.54 -0.44
C ASN A 159 6.18 20.77 -1.71
N HIS A 160 6.69 21.50 -2.69
CA HIS A 160 6.91 21.08 -4.07
C HIS A 160 8.06 20.09 -4.32
N LYS A 161 8.77 19.63 -3.30
CA LYS A 161 9.98 18.81 -3.49
C LYS A 161 9.79 17.30 -3.26
N LEU A 162 8.58 16.89 -2.93
CA LEU A 162 8.32 15.48 -2.65
C LEU A 162 8.03 14.72 -3.94
N LYS A 163 8.89 13.76 -4.27
CA LYS A 163 8.69 12.78 -5.36
C LYS A 163 8.88 11.40 -4.77
N LEU A 164 8.11 10.45 -5.30
CA LEU A 164 8.33 9.05 -4.97
C LEU A 164 9.75 8.65 -5.37
N THR A 165 10.48 8.07 -4.43
CA THR A 165 11.78 7.44 -4.68
C THR A 165 11.66 5.97 -4.33
N THR A 166 11.74 5.10 -5.32
CA THR A 166 11.80 3.65 -5.10
C THR A 166 13.26 3.20 -4.99
N SER A 167 13.50 2.18 -4.18
CA SER A 167 14.81 1.57 -4.00
C SER A 167 14.70 0.06 -4.10
N SER A 168 15.67 -0.58 -4.74
CA SER A 168 15.81 -2.03 -4.73
C SER A 168 16.34 -2.57 -3.39
N PHE A 169 16.85 -1.71 -2.50
CA PHE A 169 17.32 -2.13 -1.18
C PHE A 169 16.21 -2.05 -0.14
N LEU A 170 15.99 -3.16 0.57
CA LEU A 170 15.08 -3.27 1.70
C LEU A 170 15.88 -3.43 2.99
N ASN A 171 15.82 -2.44 3.85
CA ASN A 171 16.46 -2.46 5.17
C ASN A 171 15.68 -3.40 6.09
N VAL A 172 16.38 -4.31 6.74
CA VAL A 172 15.80 -5.35 7.58
C VAL A 172 16.55 -5.49 8.90
N PHE A 173 15.82 -5.89 9.94
CA PHE A 173 16.35 -6.42 11.19
C PHE A 173 16.38 -7.95 11.12
N SER A 174 17.22 -8.59 11.93
CA SER A 174 17.14 -10.05 12.15
C SER A 174 15.82 -10.41 12.83
N GLY A 175 15.15 -11.43 12.31
CA GLY A 175 13.94 -11.97 12.92
C GLY A 175 14.24 -12.97 14.05
N PRO A 176 13.20 -13.39 14.81
CA PRO A 176 13.38 -14.32 15.94
C PRO A 176 14.07 -15.63 15.58
N GLU A 177 13.81 -16.17 14.41
CA GLU A 177 14.38 -17.43 13.93
C GLU A 177 15.59 -17.24 12.98
N PHE A 178 16.21 -16.04 12.95
CA PHE A 178 17.35 -15.78 12.08
C PHE A 178 18.54 -16.71 12.32
N SER A 179 18.77 -17.11 13.58
CA SER A 179 19.88 -17.97 13.99
C SER A 179 19.84 -19.39 13.44
N ILE A 180 18.68 -19.84 12.90
CA ILE A 180 18.59 -21.16 12.23
C ILE A 180 19.28 -21.21 10.88
N LEU A 181 19.57 -20.05 10.28
CA LEU A 181 20.20 -19.96 8.97
C LEU A 181 21.68 -20.37 9.06
N LYS A 182 22.12 -21.18 8.10
CA LYS A 182 23.53 -21.49 7.91
C LYS A 182 24.29 -20.30 7.31
N LYS A 183 25.60 -20.24 7.50
CA LYS A 183 26.47 -19.18 6.96
C LYS A 183 26.27 -18.94 5.47
N ASP A 184 26.19 -20.00 4.66
CA ASP A 184 25.97 -19.89 3.20
C ASP A 184 24.59 -19.34 2.87
N SER A 185 23.54 -19.68 3.64
CA SER A 185 22.19 -19.13 3.47
C SER A 185 22.14 -17.65 3.83
N ILE A 186 22.86 -17.24 4.90
CA ILE A 186 23.00 -15.83 5.30
C ILE A 186 23.75 -15.06 4.21
N TYR A 187 24.89 -15.62 3.70
CA TYR A 187 25.63 -15.01 2.61
C TYR A 187 24.74 -14.78 1.39
N ASN A 188 24.01 -15.82 0.95
CA ASN A 188 23.10 -15.72 -0.20
C ASN A 188 21.97 -14.72 0.03
N LEU A 189 21.39 -14.66 1.25
CA LEU A 189 20.29 -13.78 1.61
C LEU A 189 20.64 -12.28 1.44
N PHE A 190 21.89 -11.90 1.72
CA PHE A 190 22.31 -10.49 1.66
C PHE A 190 23.12 -10.11 0.40
N ASN A 191 23.63 -11.11 -0.36
CA ASN A 191 24.45 -10.83 -1.54
C ASN A 191 23.74 -11.12 -2.87
N LYS A 192 22.65 -11.90 -2.86
CA LYS A 192 21.86 -12.17 -4.08
C LYS A 192 20.75 -11.12 -4.26
N GLU A 193 20.33 -10.98 -5.50
CA GLU A 193 19.08 -10.30 -5.85
C GLU A 193 17.93 -11.29 -5.78
N PHE A 194 16.79 -10.80 -5.38
CA PHE A 194 15.53 -11.54 -5.36
C PHE A 194 14.51 -10.84 -6.24
N THR A 195 13.79 -11.60 -7.03
CA THR A 195 12.76 -11.10 -7.94
C THR A 195 11.39 -11.19 -7.28
N ILE A 196 10.61 -10.10 -7.34
CA ILE A 196 9.23 -10.10 -6.85
C ILE A 196 8.37 -10.94 -7.79
N GLY A 197 7.80 -12.00 -7.25
CA GLY A 197 6.80 -12.84 -7.90
C GLY A 197 5.37 -12.40 -7.61
N ILE A 198 4.47 -13.37 -7.44
CA ILE A 198 3.06 -13.10 -7.11
C ILE A 198 2.98 -12.32 -5.80
N ASN A 199 2.27 -11.20 -5.84
CA ASN A 199 2.09 -10.35 -4.68
C ASN A 199 0.65 -9.80 -4.60
N ASN A 200 0.27 -9.43 -3.40
CA ASN A 200 -0.97 -8.76 -3.09
C ASN A 200 -0.83 -7.94 -1.79
N ARG A 201 -1.94 -7.48 -1.20
CA ARG A 201 -1.92 -6.75 0.06
C ARG A 201 -1.54 -7.62 1.28
N MET A 202 -1.60 -8.96 1.18
CA MET A 202 -1.20 -9.87 2.27
C MET A 202 0.29 -10.17 2.28
N ALA A 203 0.88 -10.44 1.10
CA ALA A 203 2.28 -10.87 1.00
C ALA A 203 2.88 -10.68 -0.39
N TYR A 204 4.20 -10.61 -0.41
CA TYR A 204 5.05 -10.64 -1.60
C TYR A 204 5.86 -11.94 -1.59
N ASN A 205 5.69 -12.79 -2.59
CA ASN A 205 6.49 -13.98 -2.77
C ASN A 205 7.72 -13.63 -3.61
N LEU A 206 8.89 -14.12 -3.22
CA LEU A 206 10.10 -14.02 -4.05
C LEU A 206 10.26 -15.28 -4.88
N THR A 207 10.81 -15.14 -6.10
CA THR A 207 10.95 -16.29 -7.02
C THR A 207 12.14 -17.15 -6.68
N GLU A 208 13.21 -16.55 -6.14
CA GLU A 208 14.41 -17.28 -5.74
C GLU A 208 14.22 -17.94 -4.38
N GLN A 209 14.82 -19.12 -4.25
CA GLN A 209 14.84 -19.87 -3.01
C GLN A 209 16.23 -19.82 -2.37
N ILE A 210 16.26 -19.99 -1.05
CA ILE A 210 17.49 -20.21 -0.30
C ILE A 210 17.48 -21.62 0.28
N GLN A 211 18.65 -22.28 0.25
CA GLN A 211 18.79 -23.59 0.88
C GLN A 211 18.58 -23.48 2.37
N THR A 212 17.72 -24.33 2.88
CA THR A 212 17.39 -24.35 4.31
C THR A 212 17.16 -25.76 4.80
N LYS A 213 17.44 -25.99 6.09
CA LYS A 213 16.94 -27.13 6.85
C LYS A 213 15.84 -26.67 7.85
N SER A 214 15.29 -25.51 7.62
CA SER A 214 14.22 -24.98 8.45
C SER A 214 13.04 -25.94 8.46
N LYS A 215 12.46 -26.14 9.64
CA LYS A 215 11.19 -26.81 9.80
C LYS A 215 10.11 -25.76 10.04
N SER A 216 8.86 -26.12 9.88
CA SER A 216 7.76 -25.29 10.36
C SER A 216 7.91 -25.11 11.88
N ILE A 217 7.54 -23.92 12.35
CA ILE A 217 7.49 -23.60 13.78
C ILE A 217 6.06 -23.73 14.30
N ILE A 218 5.90 -23.81 15.62
CA ILE A 218 4.58 -23.63 16.23
C ILE A 218 4.09 -22.23 15.83
N SER A 219 2.80 -22.11 15.48
CA SER A 219 2.22 -20.84 15.06
C SER A 219 2.53 -19.72 16.05
N SER A 220 3.14 -18.68 15.54
CA SER A 220 3.59 -17.52 16.32
C SER A 220 3.08 -16.22 15.70
N PRO A 221 2.93 -15.13 16.48
CA PRO A 221 2.53 -13.84 15.96
C PRO A 221 3.47 -13.37 14.85
N VAL A 222 2.88 -12.82 13.77
CA VAL A 222 3.62 -12.19 12.67
C VAL A 222 3.09 -10.77 12.45
N LEU A 223 3.88 -9.90 11.86
CA LEU A 223 3.56 -8.50 11.60
C LEU A 223 3.76 -8.17 10.12
N PRO A 224 3.16 -7.09 9.61
CA PRO A 224 3.60 -6.53 8.33
C PRO A 224 5.11 -6.29 8.33
N GLY A 225 5.78 -6.70 7.24
CA GLY A 225 7.24 -6.64 7.12
C GLY A 225 7.97 -7.89 7.62
N THR A 226 7.30 -8.85 8.26
CA THR A 226 7.93 -10.14 8.60
C THR A 226 8.29 -10.88 7.33
N VAL A 227 9.55 -11.30 7.23
CA VAL A 227 10.06 -12.16 6.15
C VAL A 227 10.06 -13.60 6.66
N GLN A 228 9.23 -14.42 6.06
CA GLN A 228 9.08 -15.83 6.38
C GLN A 228 9.87 -16.70 5.43
N LEU A 229 10.49 -17.75 5.97
CA LEU A 229 11.16 -18.81 5.22
C LEU A 229 10.39 -20.12 5.37
N THR A 230 9.92 -20.66 4.25
CA THR A 230 9.25 -21.97 4.24
C THR A 230 10.26 -23.12 4.31
N PRO A 231 9.85 -24.34 4.72
CA PRO A 231 10.74 -25.52 4.68
C PRO A 231 11.29 -25.83 3.28
N SER A 232 10.59 -25.46 2.22
CA SER A 232 11.03 -25.59 0.83
C SER A 232 12.01 -24.51 0.35
N GLY A 233 12.31 -23.50 1.21
CA GLY A 233 13.26 -22.43 0.87
C GLY A 233 12.63 -21.20 0.22
N ASN A 234 11.30 -21.14 0.07
CA ASN A 234 10.62 -19.96 -0.45
C ASN A 234 10.64 -18.83 0.58
N ILE A 235 10.83 -17.60 0.09
CA ILE A 235 10.82 -16.39 0.90
C ILE A 235 9.51 -15.64 0.66
N ILE A 236 8.81 -15.31 1.75
CA ILE A 236 7.53 -14.61 1.74
C ILE A 236 7.65 -13.39 2.64
N ILE A 237 7.42 -12.19 2.08
CA ILE A 237 7.42 -10.93 2.84
C ILE A 237 5.96 -10.57 3.13
N LEU A 238 5.58 -10.59 4.40
CA LEU A 238 4.22 -10.25 4.81
C LEU A 238 3.96 -8.74 4.71
N HIS A 239 2.72 -8.36 4.34
CA HIS A 239 2.34 -6.96 4.18
C HIS A 239 1.07 -6.61 4.98
N ARG A 240 0.43 -5.46 4.73
CA ARG A 240 -0.60 -4.83 5.60
C ARG A 240 -1.79 -5.72 5.93
N ASP A 241 -2.26 -6.55 4.99
CA ASP A 241 -3.40 -7.45 5.20
C ASP A 241 -2.97 -8.88 5.59
N CYS A 242 -1.73 -9.07 6.04
CA CYS A 242 -1.24 -10.38 6.43
C CYS A 242 -2.01 -10.96 7.62
N GLN A 243 -2.01 -12.28 7.71
CA GLN A 243 -2.53 -13.02 8.85
C GLN A 243 -1.89 -12.55 10.17
N THR A 244 -2.55 -12.83 11.28
CA THR A 244 -2.06 -12.43 12.62
C THR A 244 -1.04 -13.41 13.19
N THR A 245 -1.09 -14.67 12.77
CA THR A 245 -0.15 -15.73 13.17
C THR A 245 0.35 -16.51 11.96
N GLY A 246 1.52 -17.14 12.05
CA GLY A 246 2.11 -17.96 11.01
C GLY A 246 3.00 -19.06 11.56
N GLY A 247 3.15 -20.14 10.79
CA GLY A 247 3.91 -21.32 11.14
C GLY A 247 5.26 -21.47 10.42
N TYR A 248 5.72 -20.42 9.69
CA TYR A 248 7.02 -20.42 9.03
C TYR A 248 8.04 -19.59 9.81
N SER A 249 9.32 -19.97 9.71
CA SER A 249 10.41 -19.28 10.40
C SER A 249 10.48 -17.81 9.98
N ARG A 250 10.44 -16.90 10.95
CA ARG A 250 10.51 -15.45 10.77
C ARG A 250 11.97 -15.03 10.78
N ILE A 251 12.60 -15.02 9.59
CA ILE A 251 14.04 -14.82 9.47
C ILE A 251 14.46 -13.35 9.51
N LEU A 252 13.64 -12.43 8.95
CA LEU A 252 13.91 -11.00 8.94
C LEU A 252 12.63 -10.21 9.23
N GLN A 253 12.81 -8.92 9.56
CA GLN A 253 11.73 -7.94 9.71
C GLN A 253 12.09 -6.65 8.97
N LEU A 254 11.29 -6.24 7.99
CA LEU A 254 11.43 -4.95 7.32
C LEU A 254 11.12 -3.80 8.28
N ASN A 255 11.87 -2.70 8.16
CA ASN A 255 11.45 -1.44 8.76
C ASN A 255 10.31 -0.78 7.96
N GLU A 256 9.63 0.21 8.53
CA GLU A 256 8.47 0.86 7.94
C GLU A 256 8.78 1.50 6.57
N LYS A 257 9.94 2.14 6.42
CA LYS A 257 10.37 2.74 5.16
C LYS A 257 10.52 1.70 4.04
N SER A 258 11.11 0.54 4.35
CA SER A 258 11.25 -0.55 3.38
C SER A 258 9.91 -1.20 3.05
N LEU A 259 8.99 -1.25 4.01
CA LEU A 259 7.63 -1.75 3.78
C LEU A 259 6.86 -0.82 2.82
N ASN A 260 6.95 0.50 3.01
CA ASN A 260 6.39 1.49 2.08
C ASN A 260 7.02 1.35 0.69
N ASN A 261 8.35 1.24 0.62
CA ASN A 261 9.07 1.06 -0.64
C ASN A 261 8.66 -0.25 -1.36
N LEU A 262 8.58 -1.37 -0.64
CA LEU A 262 8.14 -2.65 -1.20
C LEU A 262 6.75 -2.55 -1.84
N SER A 263 5.86 -1.75 -1.24
CA SER A 263 4.50 -1.55 -1.76
C SER A 263 4.46 -0.86 -3.13
N GLN A 264 5.53 -0.16 -3.51
CA GLN A 264 5.66 0.52 -4.80
C GLN A 264 6.33 -0.33 -5.88
N LEU A 265 6.85 -1.50 -5.51
CA LEU A 265 7.47 -2.42 -6.45
C LEU A 265 6.43 -3.33 -7.11
N LYS A 266 6.71 -3.72 -8.35
CA LYS A 266 5.85 -4.54 -9.22
C LYS A 266 6.40 -5.96 -9.36
N ASN A 267 5.61 -6.85 -9.94
CA ASN A 267 6.12 -8.16 -10.38
C ASN A 267 7.33 -7.97 -11.30
N PHE A 268 8.32 -8.82 -11.10
CA PHE A 268 9.61 -8.85 -11.82
C PHE A 268 10.61 -7.77 -11.40
N ASP A 269 10.24 -6.80 -10.53
CA ASP A 269 11.22 -5.91 -9.92
C ASP A 269 12.16 -6.71 -9.01
N LYS A 270 13.41 -6.25 -8.92
CA LYS A 270 14.45 -6.91 -8.12
C LYS A 270 14.70 -6.16 -6.82
N ILE A 271 14.95 -6.93 -5.77
CA ILE A 271 15.28 -6.41 -4.43
C ILE A 271 16.56 -7.05 -3.88
N LYS A 272 17.18 -6.34 -2.94
CA LYS A 272 18.25 -6.86 -2.06
C LYS A 272 17.92 -6.51 -0.62
N PHE A 273 18.18 -7.43 0.29
CA PHE A 273 18.07 -7.14 1.72
C PHE A 273 19.36 -6.49 2.23
N LYS A 274 19.19 -5.50 3.10
CA LYS A 274 20.30 -4.84 3.81
C LYS A 274 20.03 -4.91 5.31
N LEU A 275 20.87 -5.67 6.02
CA LEU A 275 20.77 -5.79 7.47
C LEU A 275 21.13 -4.43 8.11
N ILE A 276 20.27 -3.97 9.00
CA ILE A 276 20.50 -2.79 9.85
C ILE A 276 20.51 -3.22 11.33
N LYS A 277 21.21 -2.47 12.14
CA LYS A 277 21.35 -2.71 13.59
C LYS A 277 20.18 -2.11 14.35
#